data_cdfb3407cec52f90c8be6537b7184973
#
_entry.id   cdfb3407cec52f90c8be6537b7184973
#
_cell.length_a   1.000
_cell.length_b   1.000
_cell.length_c   1.000
_cell.angle_alpha   90.00
_cell.angle_beta   90.00
_cell.angle_gamma   90.00
#
_symmetry.space_group_name_H-M   'P 1'
#
loop_
_entity.id
_entity.type
_entity.pdbx_description
1 polymer ?
#
loop_
_entity_poly.entity_id
_entity_poly.type
_entity_poly.pdbx_seq_one_letter_code
_entity_poly.pdbx_strand_id
1 'polypeptide(L)'
;MDLDPEAGSARFLFYLHGGGPGSAWAATLKTGDICQVMRPKDSLDFTAFKEPVLFFGDETSLAAAQAFHRCTKNALRFLLEVTSPPEVEIATAKLGLENIALFEKTHDGSHLEKIVTRLVEDASTLGSPQWVFTGQARSIQSIRKRLRAAGIEPSNSKVRAYWSPGKTGMD
;
A
#
# COMPACT_ATOMS: atom_id res chain seq x y z
N MET A 1 -2.88 3.26 11.68
CA MET A 1 -3.04 4.05 12.93
C MET A 1 -4.52 4.13 13.24
N ASP A 2 -4.89 3.79 14.45
CA ASP A 2 -6.23 3.96 15.00
C ASP A 2 -6.19 5.08 16.03
N LEU A 3 -6.93 6.15 15.81
CA LEU A 3 -6.97 7.31 16.69
C LEU A 3 -8.30 7.32 17.43
N ASP A 4 -8.23 7.42 18.74
CA ASP A 4 -9.36 7.67 19.63
C ASP A 4 -9.18 9.06 20.25
N PRO A 5 -9.83 10.10 19.69
CA PRO A 5 -9.67 11.47 20.19
C PRO A 5 -10.29 11.66 21.58
N GLU A 6 -11.34 10.91 21.93
CA GLU A 6 -12.04 11.02 23.23
C GLU A 6 -11.19 10.46 24.36
N ALA A 7 -10.54 9.32 24.11
CA ALA A 7 -9.59 8.73 25.05
C ALA A 7 -8.18 9.37 24.99
N GLY A 8 -7.93 10.26 24.03
CA GLY A 8 -6.61 10.85 23.78
C GLY A 8 -5.54 9.79 23.45
N SER A 9 -5.95 8.71 22.78
CA SER A 9 -5.08 7.57 22.52
C SER A 9 -4.99 7.23 21.03
N ALA A 10 -3.90 6.56 20.63
CA ALA A 10 -3.72 6.06 19.28
C ALA A 10 -3.03 4.70 19.30
N ARG A 11 -3.45 3.81 18.40
CA ARG A 11 -2.79 2.52 18.17
C ARG A 11 -2.03 2.55 16.86
N PHE A 12 -0.79 2.06 16.89
CA PHE A 12 0.07 1.91 15.73
C PHE A 12 0.39 0.43 15.51
N LEU A 13 0.32 -0.02 14.27
CA LEU A 13 0.83 -1.33 13.85
C LEU A 13 2.13 -1.11 13.08
N PHE A 14 3.24 -1.66 13.56
CA PHE A 14 4.53 -1.62 12.89
C PHE A 14 4.83 -2.97 12.26
N TYR A 15 5.20 -2.97 10.99
CA TYR A 15 5.77 -4.13 10.33
C TYR A 15 7.28 -4.15 10.56
N LEU A 16 7.75 -5.14 11.32
CA LEU A 16 9.17 -5.30 11.67
C LEU A 16 9.85 -6.22 10.67
N HIS A 17 10.40 -5.66 9.61
CA HIS A 17 11.08 -6.42 8.56
C HIS A 17 12.60 -6.61 8.77
N GLY A 18 13.11 -6.29 9.96
CA GLY A 18 14.51 -6.50 10.35
C GLY A 18 15.53 -5.54 9.74
N GLY A 19 15.11 -4.64 8.85
CA GLY A 19 15.97 -3.66 8.19
C GLY A 19 15.44 -2.24 8.34
N GLY A 20 16.34 -1.25 8.29
CA GLY A 20 16.00 0.15 8.33
C GLY A 20 15.77 0.74 9.74
N PRO A 21 15.94 2.06 9.87
CA PRO A 21 15.94 2.74 11.18
C PRO A 21 14.58 2.69 11.88
N GLY A 22 13.46 2.77 11.13
CA GLY A 22 12.12 2.71 11.72
C GLY A 22 11.79 1.36 12.33
N SER A 23 12.14 0.25 11.64
CA SER A 23 11.95 -1.10 12.16
C SER A 23 12.82 -1.36 13.39
N ALA A 24 14.09 -0.94 13.35
CA ALA A 24 15.00 -1.06 14.48
C ALA A 24 14.50 -0.26 15.70
N TRP A 25 14.07 0.97 15.50
CA TRP A 25 13.51 1.81 16.56
C TRP A 25 12.23 1.17 17.15
N ALA A 26 11.29 0.75 16.31
CA ALA A 26 10.03 0.17 16.80
C ALA A 26 10.24 -1.12 17.59
N ALA A 27 11.28 -1.92 17.24
CA ALA A 27 11.64 -3.13 17.98
C ALA A 27 12.20 -2.85 19.39
N THR A 28 12.66 -1.63 19.67
CA THR A 28 13.22 -1.24 20.98
C THR A 28 12.21 -0.65 21.93
N LEU A 29 11.02 -0.28 21.46
CA LEU A 29 9.98 0.39 22.27
C LEU A 29 9.53 -0.46 23.45
N LYS A 30 9.38 0.20 24.59
CA LYS A 30 8.90 -0.37 25.86
C LYS A 30 7.77 0.48 26.43
N THR A 31 6.97 -0.14 27.27
CA THR A 31 5.95 0.59 28.04
C THR A 31 6.60 1.71 28.88
N GLY A 32 6.08 2.91 28.75
CA GLY A 32 6.60 4.12 29.41
C GLY A 32 7.52 4.96 28.54
N ASP A 33 7.93 4.49 27.35
CA ASP A 33 8.73 5.30 26.44
C ASP A 33 7.91 6.48 25.89
N ILE A 34 8.57 7.64 25.79
CA ILE A 34 7.96 8.84 25.23
C ILE A 34 8.27 8.91 23.75
N CYS A 35 7.21 8.98 22.93
CA CYS A 35 7.32 9.08 21.48
C CYS A 35 6.73 10.40 20.97
N GLN A 36 7.44 11.07 20.07
CA GLN A 36 6.91 12.23 19.37
C GLN A 36 6.25 11.80 18.07
N VAL A 37 4.98 12.16 17.90
CA VAL A 37 4.23 11.89 16.67
C VAL A 37 4.03 13.21 15.93
N MET A 38 4.58 13.29 14.72
CA MET A 38 4.33 14.44 13.86
C MET A 38 2.96 14.33 13.18
N ARG A 39 2.33 15.47 12.94
CA ARG A 39 1.08 15.52 12.17
C ARG A 39 1.28 14.86 10.80
N PRO A 40 0.36 13.98 10.37
CA PRO A 40 0.39 13.42 9.01
C PRO A 40 0.37 14.53 7.95
N LYS A 41 1.15 14.38 6.90
CA LYS A 41 1.06 15.25 5.72
C LYS A 41 -0.09 14.77 4.83
N ASP A 42 -0.90 15.69 4.32
CA ASP A 42 -1.98 15.41 3.37
C ASP A 42 -1.37 15.10 1.99
N SER A 43 -0.87 13.87 1.82
CA SER A 43 -0.18 13.47 0.59
C SER A 43 -1.03 12.66 -0.38
N LEU A 44 -2.11 12.03 0.12
CA LEU A 44 -3.07 11.27 -0.67
C LEU A 44 -4.49 11.61 -0.15
N ASP A 45 -5.21 12.42 -0.89
CA ASP A 45 -6.62 12.65 -0.64
C ASP A 45 -7.44 11.51 -1.24
N PHE A 46 -8.03 10.70 -0.38
CA PHE A 46 -8.87 9.56 -0.76
C PHE A 46 -10.35 9.94 -0.89
N THR A 47 -10.77 11.10 -0.42
CA THR A 47 -12.16 11.53 -0.46
C THR A 47 -12.63 11.92 -1.86
N ALA A 48 -11.68 12.23 -2.75
CA ALA A 48 -11.95 12.62 -4.13
C ALA A 48 -12.29 11.42 -5.06
N PHE A 49 -12.13 10.18 -4.59
CA PHE A 49 -12.38 9.00 -5.42
C PHE A 49 -13.88 8.67 -5.47
N LYS A 50 -14.45 8.65 -6.66
CA LYS A 50 -15.87 8.38 -6.91
C LYS A 50 -16.12 7.07 -7.64
N GLU A 51 -15.12 6.55 -8.33
CA GLU A 51 -15.17 5.34 -9.15
C GLU A 51 -14.57 4.14 -8.40
N PRO A 52 -14.79 2.92 -8.89
CA PRO A 52 -14.05 1.76 -8.40
C PRO A 52 -12.54 2.00 -8.45
N VAL A 53 -11.80 1.39 -7.52
CA VAL A 53 -10.37 1.65 -7.41
C VAL A 53 -9.54 0.38 -7.46
N LEU A 54 -8.49 0.42 -8.27
CA LEU A 54 -7.40 -0.53 -8.26
C LEU A 54 -6.21 0.06 -7.52
N PHE A 55 -5.86 -0.58 -6.42
CA PHE A 55 -4.77 -0.17 -5.55
C PHE A 55 -3.61 -1.16 -5.67
N PHE A 56 -2.47 -0.69 -6.18
CA PHE A 56 -1.22 -1.43 -6.16
C PHE A 56 -0.30 -0.89 -5.06
N GLY A 57 0.37 -1.81 -4.35
CA GLY A 57 1.33 -1.45 -3.31
C GLY A 57 2.22 -2.61 -2.86
N ASP A 58 2.89 -2.40 -1.75
CA ASP A 58 3.67 -3.39 -1.04
C ASP A 58 3.36 -3.36 0.48
N GLU A 59 4.15 -4.03 1.30
CA GLU A 59 3.96 -4.07 2.76
C GLU A 59 3.91 -2.67 3.39
N THR A 60 4.64 -1.70 2.83
CA THR A 60 4.66 -0.32 3.34
C THR A 60 3.37 0.43 3.03
N SER A 61 2.54 -0.12 2.17
CA SER A 61 1.28 0.46 1.71
C SER A 61 0.06 0.08 2.56
N LEU A 62 0.20 -0.86 3.52
CA LEU A 62 -0.91 -1.38 4.32
C LEU A 62 -1.66 -0.29 5.09
N ALA A 63 -0.95 0.71 5.63
CA ALA A 63 -1.59 1.83 6.33
C ALA A 63 -2.44 2.70 5.38
N ALA A 64 -1.94 2.96 4.18
CA ALA A 64 -2.68 3.69 3.15
C ALA A 64 -3.88 2.87 2.65
N ALA A 65 -3.71 1.57 2.43
CA ALA A 65 -4.79 0.66 2.05
C ALA A 65 -5.92 0.65 3.09
N GLN A 66 -5.57 0.59 4.39
CA GLN A 66 -6.55 0.66 5.47
C GLN A 66 -7.27 2.01 5.52
N ALA A 67 -6.54 3.12 5.42
CA ALA A 67 -7.14 4.44 5.40
C ALA A 67 -8.11 4.58 4.21
N PHE A 68 -7.71 4.08 3.04
CA PHE A 68 -8.53 4.08 1.84
C PHE A 68 -9.80 3.23 2.01
N HIS A 69 -9.67 2.01 2.52
CA HIS A 69 -10.79 1.11 2.77
C HIS A 69 -11.84 1.72 3.71
N ARG A 70 -11.40 2.51 4.71
CA ARG A 70 -12.30 3.20 5.64
C ARG A 70 -12.98 4.44 5.06
N CYS A 71 -12.35 5.09 4.08
CA CYS A 71 -12.83 6.37 3.55
C CYS A 71 -13.78 6.22 2.35
N THR A 72 -13.81 5.06 1.68
CA THR A 72 -14.64 4.88 0.49
C THR A 72 -15.61 3.71 0.63
N LYS A 73 -16.79 3.88 0.00
CA LYS A 73 -17.77 2.80 -0.19
C LYS A 73 -17.68 2.18 -1.59
N ASN A 74 -16.80 2.67 -2.43
CA ASN A 74 -16.63 2.18 -3.80
C ASN A 74 -15.97 0.81 -3.80
N ALA A 75 -16.16 0.08 -4.89
CA ALA A 75 -15.47 -1.20 -5.07
C ALA A 75 -13.96 -1.01 -5.07
N LEU A 76 -13.28 -1.76 -4.21
CA LEU A 76 -11.83 -1.73 -4.05
C LEU A 76 -11.23 -3.10 -4.39
N ARG A 77 -10.09 -3.07 -5.05
CA ARG A 77 -9.22 -4.21 -5.25
C ARG A 77 -7.80 -3.83 -4.86
N PHE A 78 -7.21 -4.58 -3.95
CA PHE A 78 -5.84 -4.39 -3.52
C PHE A 78 -4.95 -5.49 -4.11
N LEU A 79 -3.89 -5.09 -4.79
CA LEU A 79 -2.88 -6.00 -5.30
C LEU A 79 -1.54 -5.61 -4.67
N LEU A 80 -1.01 -6.47 -3.83
CA LEU A 80 0.21 -6.17 -3.07
C LEU A 80 1.34 -7.14 -3.44
N GLU A 81 2.49 -6.59 -3.81
CA GLU A 81 3.74 -7.35 -3.87
C GLU A 81 4.33 -7.45 -2.47
N VAL A 82 4.59 -8.65 -2.00
CA VAL A 82 4.98 -8.89 -0.60
C VAL A 82 6.13 -9.89 -0.50
N THR A 83 6.93 -9.76 0.53
CA THR A 83 8.05 -10.68 0.80
C THR A 83 7.56 -11.99 1.42
N SER A 84 6.58 -11.90 2.33
CA SER A 84 6.00 -13.05 3.03
C SER A 84 4.47 -12.96 3.00
N PRO A 85 3.80 -13.61 2.04
CA PRO A 85 2.33 -13.61 1.99
C PRO A 85 1.67 -14.01 3.32
N PRO A 86 2.12 -15.08 4.04
CA PRO A 86 1.47 -15.47 5.30
C PRO A 86 1.51 -14.40 6.39
N GLU A 87 2.62 -13.64 6.48
CA GLU A 87 2.72 -12.55 7.46
C GLU A 87 1.80 -11.39 7.11
N VAL A 88 1.70 -11.08 5.82
CA VAL A 88 0.83 -10.00 5.35
C VAL A 88 -0.65 -10.39 5.46
N GLU A 89 -1.02 -11.65 5.25
CA GLU A 89 -2.38 -12.16 5.51
C GLU A 89 -2.80 -11.93 6.97
N ILE A 90 -1.92 -12.21 7.93
CA ILE A 90 -2.19 -11.93 9.35
C ILE A 90 -2.38 -10.43 9.59
N ALA A 91 -1.55 -9.60 8.97
CA ALA A 91 -1.64 -8.15 9.12
C ALA A 91 -2.93 -7.58 8.50
N THR A 92 -3.28 -8.01 7.29
CA THR A 92 -4.49 -7.56 6.58
C THR A 92 -5.77 -7.99 7.30
N ALA A 93 -5.80 -9.20 7.87
CA ALA A 93 -6.90 -9.66 8.70
C ALA A 93 -7.07 -8.79 9.96
N LYS A 94 -5.97 -8.44 10.65
CA LYS A 94 -6.00 -7.52 11.81
C LYS A 94 -6.46 -6.11 11.44
N LEU A 95 -6.19 -5.66 10.21
CA LEU A 95 -6.58 -4.36 9.69
C LEU A 95 -8.02 -4.34 9.13
N GLY A 96 -8.68 -5.50 9.03
CA GLY A 96 -10.00 -5.65 8.44
C GLY A 96 -10.03 -5.34 6.95
N LEU A 97 -8.94 -5.60 6.24
CA LEU A 97 -8.84 -5.38 4.81
C LEU A 97 -9.39 -6.58 4.04
N GLU A 98 -10.21 -6.31 3.05
CA GLU A 98 -10.84 -7.30 2.17
C GLU A 98 -10.44 -7.08 0.70
N ASN A 99 -10.73 -8.07 -0.15
CA ASN A 99 -10.46 -8.01 -1.60
C ASN A 99 -8.97 -7.76 -1.93
N ILE A 100 -8.08 -8.46 -1.24
CA ILE A 100 -6.64 -8.37 -1.40
C ILE A 100 -6.12 -9.57 -2.16
N ALA A 101 -5.31 -9.33 -3.19
CA ALA A 101 -4.48 -10.31 -3.84
C ALA A 101 -3.02 -10.07 -3.46
N LEU A 102 -2.37 -11.09 -2.88
CA LEU A 102 -0.97 -11.04 -2.49
C LEU A 102 -0.11 -11.76 -3.54
N PHE A 103 1.00 -11.15 -3.90
CA PHE A 103 1.97 -11.68 -4.85
C PHE A 103 3.34 -11.71 -4.20
N GLU A 104 3.87 -12.89 -4.00
CA GLU A 104 5.22 -13.05 -3.44
C GLU A 104 6.26 -12.44 -4.39
N LYS A 105 7.13 -11.59 -3.86
CA LYS A 105 8.23 -10.97 -4.60
C LYS A 105 9.20 -12.04 -5.05
N THR A 106 9.49 -12.06 -6.35
CA THR A 106 10.52 -12.92 -6.94
C THR A 106 11.77 -12.11 -7.24
N HIS A 107 12.93 -12.73 -7.13
CA HIS A 107 14.21 -12.05 -7.37
C HIS A 107 14.32 -11.48 -8.80
N ASP A 108 13.76 -12.19 -9.77
CA ASP A 108 13.76 -11.81 -11.19
C ASP A 108 12.65 -10.83 -11.58
N GLY A 109 11.74 -10.50 -10.64
CA GLY A 109 10.62 -9.60 -10.89
C GLY A 109 9.47 -10.20 -11.71
N SER A 110 9.45 -11.53 -11.91
CA SER A 110 8.39 -12.21 -12.68
C SER A 110 7.00 -12.08 -12.03
N HIS A 111 6.93 -11.89 -10.70
CA HIS A 111 5.67 -11.61 -10.00
C HIS A 111 4.96 -10.35 -10.54
N LEU A 112 5.70 -9.36 -11.06
CA LEU A 112 5.11 -8.14 -11.62
C LEU A 112 4.28 -8.42 -12.88
N GLU A 113 4.60 -9.47 -13.64
CA GLU A 113 3.79 -9.88 -14.79
C GLU A 113 2.44 -10.43 -14.34
N LYS A 114 2.44 -11.27 -13.30
CA LYS A 114 1.20 -11.79 -12.71
C LYS A 114 0.32 -10.68 -12.17
N ILE A 115 0.93 -9.67 -11.52
CA ILE A 115 0.20 -8.50 -11.03
C ILE A 115 -0.42 -7.71 -12.19
N VAL A 116 0.34 -7.48 -13.27
CA VAL A 116 -0.19 -6.76 -14.45
C VAL A 116 -1.35 -7.52 -15.07
N THR A 117 -1.22 -8.84 -15.27
CA THR A 117 -2.32 -9.67 -15.78
C THR A 117 -3.57 -9.50 -14.94
N ARG A 118 -3.44 -9.59 -13.62
CA ARG A 118 -4.58 -9.42 -12.71
C ARG A 118 -5.13 -7.99 -12.73
N LEU A 119 -4.29 -6.96 -12.81
CA LEU A 119 -4.74 -5.57 -12.94
C LEU A 119 -5.54 -5.33 -14.23
N VAL A 120 -5.14 -5.95 -15.35
CA VAL A 120 -5.85 -5.89 -16.63
C VAL A 120 -7.23 -6.55 -16.51
N GLU A 121 -7.31 -7.74 -15.91
CA GLU A 121 -8.56 -8.47 -15.67
C GLU A 121 -9.51 -7.66 -14.76
N ASP A 122 -9.00 -7.17 -13.64
CA ASP A 122 -9.77 -6.39 -12.69
C ASP A 122 -10.23 -5.06 -13.31
N ALA A 123 -9.41 -4.40 -14.14
CA ALA A 123 -9.78 -3.18 -14.84
C ALA A 123 -10.91 -3.41 -15.83
N SER A 124 -10.87 -4.52 -16.57
CA SER A 124 -11.96 -4.88 -17.52
C SER A 124 -13.27 -5.17 -16.80
N THR A 125 -13.21 -5.75 -15.60
CA THR A 125 -14.39 -6.07 -14.78
C THR A 125 -15.00 -4.82 -14.12
N LEU A 126 -14.16 -3.89 -13.70
CA LEU A 126 -14.58 -2.67 -12.98
C LEU A 126 -14.96 -1.51 -13.93
N GLY A 127 -14.70 -1.64 -15.22
CA GLY A 127 -14.96 -0.61 -16.22
C GLY A 127 -13.86 0.44 -16.29
N SER A 128 -14.07 1.63 -15.75
CA SER A 128 -13.07 2.71 -15.74
C SER A 128 -12.56 3.00 -14.33
N PRO A 129 -11.73 2.13 -13.74
CA PRO A 129 -11.29 2.32 -12.37
C PRO A 129 -10.32 3.49 -12.25
N GLN A 130 -10.31 4.10 -11.08
CA GLN A 130 -9.24 5.00 -10.66
C GLN A 130 -8.07 4.17 -10.13
N TRP A 131 -6.86 4.67 -10.31
CA TRP A 131 -5.64 3.93 -10.02
C TRP A 131 -4.89 4.56 -8.86
N VAL A 132 -4.44 3.73 -7.93
CA VAL A 132 -3.53 4.11 -6.86
C VAL A 132 -2.28 3.24 -6.92
N PHE A 133 -1.12 3.87 -6.95
CA PHE A 133 0.17 3.20 -6.96
C PHE A 133 1.01 3.69 -5.79
N THR A 134 1.35 2.79 -4.87
CA THR A 134 2.16 3.09 -3.68
C THR A 134 3.26 2.05 -3.49
N GLY A 135 4.20 2.28 -2.58
CA GLY A 135 5.27 1.35 -2.27
C GLY A 135 6.58 1.62 -3.00
N GLN A 136 7.22 0.59 -3.55
CA GLN A 136 8.54 0.69 -4.18
C GLN A 136 8.48 1.44 -5.51
N ALA A 137 9.34 2.45 -5.66
CA ALA A 137 9.38 3.30 -6.85
C ALA A 137 9.60 2.54 -8.17
N ARG A 138 10.52 1.55 -8.18
CA ARG A 138 10.83 0.76 -9.39
C ARG A 138 9.67 -0.16 -9.78
N SER A 139 9.02 -0.79 -8.82
CA SER A 139 7.84 -1.64 -9.06
C SER A 139 6.70 -0.81 -9.66
N ILE A 140 6.42 0.37 -9.10
CA ILE A 140 5.42 1.29 -9.64
C ILE A 140 5.72 1.65 -11.10
N GLN A 141 6.97 2.02 -11.42
CA GLN A 141 7.36 2.35 -12.78
C GLN A 141 7.20 1.16 -13.73
N SER A 142 7.63 -0.03 -13.29
CA SER A 142 7.53 -1.27 -14.09
C SER A 142 6.08 -1.63 -14.37
N ILE A 143 5.22 -1.63 -13.36
CA ILE A 143 3.78 -1.92 -13.50
C ILE A 143 3.14 -0.93 -14.49
N ARG A 144 3.34 0.36 -14.30
CA ARG A 144 2.76 1.38 -15.19
C ARG A 144 3.24 1.24 -16.64
N LYS A 145 4.54 0.93 -16.84
CA LYS A 145 5.08 0.68 -18.18
C LYS A 145 4.41 -0.53 -18.84
N ARG A 146 4.24 -1.63 -18.08
CA ARG A 146 3.63 -2.87 -18.58
C ARG A 146 2.14 -2.71 -18.87
N LEU A 147 1.40 -1.96 -18.05
CA LEU A 147 0.00 -1.63 -18.31
C LEU A 147 -0.16 -0.87 -19.63
N ARG A 148 0.68 0.12 -19.89
CA ARG A 148 0.69 0.83 -21.18
C ARG A 148 1.00 -0.08 -22.36
N ALA A 149 1.97 -0.98 -22.21
CA ALA A 149 2.28 -1.97 -23.24
C ALA A 149 1.12 -2.94 -23.51
N ALA A 150 0.27 -3.19 -22.50
CA ALA A 150 -0.98 -3.95 -22.62
C ALA A 150 -2.17 -3.10 -23.11
N GLY A 151 -1.95 -1.86 -23.53
CA GLY A 151 -2.99 -0.96 -24.04
C GLY A 151 -3.84 -0.28 -22.97
N ILE A 152 -3.44 -0.37 -21.69
CA ILE A 152 -4.13 0.30 -20.59
C ILE A 152 -3.35 1.54 -20.16
N GLU A 153 -3.96 2.71 -20.37
CA GLU A 153 -3.42 3.95 -19.79
C GLU A 153 -4.10 4.20 -18.44
N PRO A 154 -3.36 4.11 -17.32
CA PRO A 154 -3.91 4.39 -15.99
C PRO A 154 -4.08 5.92 -15.79
N SER A 155 -5.04 6.49 -16.52
CA SER A 155 -5.49 7.88 -16.35
C SER A 155 -6.10 8.05 -14.96
N ASN A 156 -6.19 9.26 -14.42
CA ASN A 156 -6.66 9.49 -13.06
C ASN A 156 -5.90 8.70 -11.98
N SER A 157 -4.59 8.51 -12.15
CA SER A 157 -3.79 7.78 -11.17
C SER A 157 -3.23 8.69 -10.08
N LYS A 158 -3.30 8.23 -8.83
CA LYS A 158 -2.53 8.78 -7.71
C LYS A 158 -1.29 7.90 -7.51
N VAL A 159 -0.13 8.53 -7.47
CA VAL A 159 1.16 7.82 -7.34
C VAL A 159 1.92 8.37 -6.15
N ARG A 160 2.30 7.48 -5.24
CA ARG A 160 3.14 7.83 -4.10
C ARG A 160 4.16 6.72 -3.82
N ALA A 161 5.38 6.90 -4.27
CA ALA A 161 6.46 6.02 -3.88
C ALA A 161 6.83 6.28 -2.41
N TYR A 162 7.01 5.21 -1.63
CA TYR A 162 7.40 5.27 -0.24
C TYR A 162 8.88 4.98 -0.04
N TRP A 163 9.47 4.22 -0.95
CA TRP A 163 10.88 3.87 -0.87
C TRP A 163 11.47 3.47 -2.23
N SER A 164 12.79 3.46 -2.28
CA SER A 164 13.57 2.97 -3.41
C SER A 164 14.83 2.29 -2.90
N PRO A 165 15.24 1.14 -3.46
CA PRO A 165 16.46 0.48 -3.06
C PRO A 165 17.69 1.41 -3.16
N GLY A 166 18.52 1.42 -2.11
CA GLY A 166 19.73 2.22 -2.05
C GLY A 166 19.52 3.72 -1.75
N LYS A 167 18.28 4.14 -1.43
CA LYS A 167 18.00 5.50 -0.96
C LYS A 167 17.53 5.49 0.49
N THR A 168 17.96 6.45 1.27
CA THR A 168 17.50 6.70 2.63
C THR A 168 16.58 7.92 2.60
N GLY A 169 15.30 7.69 2.86
CA GLY A 169 14.25 8.71 2.73
C GLY A 169 13.73 8.87 1.29
N MET A 170 12.58 9.48 1.17
CA MET A 170 11.95 9.88 -0.11
C MET A 170 11.52 11.34 0.08
N ASP A 171 12.41 12.25 -0.28
CA ASP A 171 12.17 13.70 -0.33
C ASP A 171 11.45 14.09 -1.62
#